data_c5b9f146fb925b04652f0d7c977c3fa7
#
_entry.id   c5b9f146fb925b04652f0d7c977c3fa7
#
_cell.length_a   1.000
_cell.length_b   1.000
_cell.length_c   1.000
_cell.angle_alpha   90.00
_cell.angle_beta   90.00
_cell.angle_gamma   90.00
#
_symmetry.space_group_name_H-M   'P 1'
#
loop_
_entity.id
_entity.type
_entity.pdbx_description
1 polymer ?
#
loop_
_entity_poly.entity_id
_entity_poly.type
_entity_poly.pdbx_seq_one_letter_code
_entity_poly.pdbx_strand_id
1 'polypeptide(L)'
;MVTTRQIKAARALLGWSQADLAKRSGVSEPTVARLESIEGELGGRELTAEKIRAAIEGAGVLFIDENGGGSGVRLRKRSKQRSRK
;
A
#
# COMPACT_ATOMS: atom_id res chain seq x y z
N MET A 1 -3.13 0.49 12.01
CA MET A 1 -3.31 1.65 11.13
C MET A 1 -2.26 1.70 10.07
N VAL A 2 -2.65 2.01 8.87
CA VAL A 2 -1.71 2.10 7.76
C VAL A 2 -1.09 3.48 7.74
N THR A 3 0.22 3.54 7.54
CA THR A 3 0.94 4.80 7.51
C THR A 3 1.36 5.13 6.09
N THR A 4 1.70 6.39 5.89
CA THR A 4 2.20 6.85 4.60
C THR A 4 3.43 6.08 4.16
N ARG A 5 4.33 5.78 5.11
CA ARG A 5 5.54 5.05 4.76
C ARG A 5 5.23 3.63 4.32
N GLN A 6 4.22 3.02 4.93
CA GLN A 6 3.82 1.68 4.50
C GLN A 6 3.29 1.70 3.07
N ILE A 7 2.53 2.73 2.71
CA ILE A 7 2.03 2.85 1.35
C ILE A 7 3.17 2.99 0.35
N LYS A 8 4.14 3.85 0.67
CA LYS A 8 5.28 4.03 -0.22
C LYS A 8 6.10 2.75 -0.34
N ALA A 9 6.31 2.06 0.78
CA ALA A 9 7.06 0.81 0.77
C ALA A 9 6.32 -0.25 -0.04
N ALA A 10 5.00 -0.31 0.09
CA ALA A 10 4.20 -1.27 -0.66
C ALA A 10 4.31 -1.01 -2.15
N ARG A 11 4.25 0.28 -2.54
CA ARG A 11 4.42 0.60 -3.96
C ARG A 11 5.79 0.14 -4.47
N ALA A 12 6.82 0.34 -3.64
CA ALA A 12 8.16 -0.08 -4.02
C ALA A 12 8.22 -1.59 -4.20
N LEU A 13 7.60 -2.33 -3.28
CA LEU A 13 7.57 -3.79 -3.40
C LEU A 13 6.87 -4.25 -4.66
N LEU A 14 5.82 -3.55 -5.06
CA LEU A 14 5.03 -3.93 -6.21
C LEU A 14 5.58 -3.35 -7.52
N GLY A 15 6.52 -2.44 -7.42
CA GLY A 15 7.02 -1.75 -8.61
C GLY A 15 6.00 -0.78 -9.19
N TRP A 16 5.13 -0.25 -8.35
CA TRP A 16 4.07 0.64 -8.78
C TRP A 16 4.48 2.10 -8.64
N SER A 17 4.10 2.90 -9.63
CA SER A 17 4.20 4.34 -9.50
C SER A 17 2.96 4.85 -8.77
N GLN A 18 2.94 6.15 -8.47
CA GLN A 18 1.73 6.74 -7.91
C GLN A 18 0.57 6.63 -8.89
N ALA A 19 0.86 6.75 -10.18
CA ALA A 19 -0.18 6.60 -11.20
C ALA A 19 -0.74 5.18 -11.18
N ASP A 20 0.12 4.18 -11.00
CA ASP A 20 -0.33 2.80 -10.93
C ASP A 20 -1.26 2.60 -9.72
N LEU A 21 -0.87 3.13 -8.58
CA LEU A 21 -1.70 3.00 -7.38
C LEU A 21 -3.03 3.70 -7.57
N ALA A 22 -3.00 4.89 -8.19
CA ALA A 22 -4.24 5.62 -8.44
C ALA A 22 -5.18 4.78 -9.30
N LYS A 23 -4.63 4.21 -10.37
CA LYS A 23 -5.44 3.42 -11.28
C LYS A 23 -6.02 2.20 -10.60
N ARG A 24 -5.21 1.50 -9.79
CA ARG A 24 -5.66 0.28 -9.16
C ARG A 24 -6.63 0.53 -8.01
N SER A 25 -6.50 1.67 -7.35
CA SER A 25 -7.33 1.96 -6.19
C SER A 25 -8.60 2.73 -6.54
N GLY A 26 -8.63 3.34 -7.72
CA GLY A 26 -9.74 4.21 -8.06
C GLY A 26 -9.66 5.57 -7.42
N VAL A 27 -8.50 5.91 -6.86
CA VAL A 27 -8.26 7.21 -6.23
C VAL A 27 -7.42 8.01 -7.21
N SER A 28 -7.71 9.32 -7.35
CA SER A 28 -6.99 10.13 -8.32
C SER A 28 -5.52 10.24 -7.97
N GLU A 29 -4.69 10.40 -8.98
CA GLU A 29 -3.26 10.49 -8.75
C GLU A 29 -2.87 11.69 -7.90
N PRO A 30 -3.46 12.89 -8.10
CA PRO A 30 -3.14 14.02 -7.20
C PRO A 30 -3.47 13.70 -5.74
N THR A 31 -4.53 12.94 -5.50
CA THR A 31 -4.88 12.56 -4.14
C THR A 31 -3.84 11.61 -3.56
N VAL A 32 -3.38 10.64 -4.36
CA VAL A 32 -2.33 9.72 -3.91
C VAL A 32 -1.07 10.52 -3.56
N ALA A 33 -0.68 11.44 -4.45
CA ALA A 33 0.52 12.23 -4.22
C ALA A 33 0.39 13.06 -2.96
N ARG A 34 -0.77 13.65 -2.73
CA ARG A 34 -0.98 14.49 -1.56
C ARG A 34 -0.91 13.64 -0.29
N LEU A 35 -1.54 12.47 -0.29
CA LEU A 35 -1.51 11.62 0.88
C LEU A 35 -0.10 11.13 1.20
N GLU A 36 0.67 10.85 0.17
CA GLU A 36 2.02 10.37 0.39
C GLU A 36 2.98 11.45 0.81
N SER A 37 2.58 12.70 0.71
CA SER A 37 3.44 13.80 1.15
C SER A 37 3.26 14.09 2.64
N ILE A 38 2.28 13.48 3.28
CA ILE A 38 2.01 13.72 4.69
C ILE A 38 2.56 12.55 5.49
N GLU A 39 3.37 12.86 6.50
CA GLU A 39 3.94 11.81 7.31
C GLU A 39 2.95 11.31 8.34
N GLY A 40 3.07 10.04 8.69
CA GLY A 40 2.28 9.48 9.76
C GLY A 40 1.16 8.61 9.24
N GLU A 41 0.09 8.53 9.99
CA GLU A 41 -1.04 7.73 9.58
C GLU A 41 -1.70 8.31 8.35
N LEU A 42 -2.24 7.43 7.52
CA LEU A 42 -2.86 7.86 6.29
C LEU A 42 -4.09 8.68 6.61
N GLY A 43 -4.02 9.96 6.34
CA GLY A 43 -5.09 10.86 6.67
C GLY A 43 -6.13 10.92 5.58
N GLY A 44 -6.94 11.97 5.62
CA GLY A 44 -7.95 12.18 4.62
C GLY A 44 -9.19 11.37 4.92
N ARG A 45 -9.92 11.05 3.87
CA ARG A 45 -11.14 10.32 4.05
C ARG A 45 -10.86 8.87 4.30
N GLU A 46 -11.63 8.33 5.23
CA GLU A 46 -11.49 6.93 5.56
C GLU A 46 -11.70 6.03 4.34
N LEU A 47 -12.67 6.37 3.50
CA LEU A 47 -12.94 5.58 2.33
C LEU A 47 -11.76 5.59 1.36
N THR A 48 -11.09 6.72 1.23
CA THR A 48 -9.91 6.81 0.37
C THR A 48 -8.81 5.90 0.87
N ALA A 49 -8.58 5.92 2.18
CA ALA A 49 -7.55 5.07 2.77
C ALA A 49 -7.89 3.60 2.55
N GLU A 50 -9.15 3.24 2.68
CA GLU A 50 -9.56 1.85 2.46
C GLU A 50 -9.39 1.42 1.02
N LYS A 51 -9.68 2.30 0.08
CA LYS A 51 -9.49 1.96 -1.33
C LYS A 51 -8.03 1.70 -1.65
N ILE A 52 -7.15 2.52 -1.10
CA ILE A 52 -5.73 2.35 -1.31
C ILE A 52 -5.26 1.05 -0.69
N ARG A 53 -5.66 0.80 0.55
CA ARG A 53 -5.28 -0.42 1.23
C ARG A 53 -5.78 -1.66 0.49
N ALA A 54 -7.03 -1.64 0.04
CA ALA A 54 -7.60 -2.78 -0.65
C ALA A 54 -6.85 -3.08 -1.95
N ALA A 55 -6.46 -2.03 -2.69
CA ALA A 55 -5.74 -2.23 -3.92
C ALA A 55 -4.39 -2.90 -3.68
N ILE A 56 -3.71 -2.47 -2.64
CA ILE A 56 -2.39 -3.00 -2.31
C ILE A 56 -2.50 -4.42 -1.79
N GLU A 57 -3.47 -4.68 -0.90
CA GLU A 57 -3.66 -6.03 -0.39
C GLU A 57 -4.10 -6.98 -1.49
N GLY A 58 -4.92 -6.50 -2.39
CA GLY A 58 -5.35 -7.32 -3.51
C GLY A 58 -4.21 -7.69 -4.45
N ALA A 59 -3.15 -6.90 -4.44
CA ALA A 59 -1.97 -7.18 -5.25
C ALA A 59 -0.97 -8.07 -4.52
N GLY A 60 -1.26 -8.47 -3.29
CA GLY A 60 -0.45 -9.46 -2.59
C GLY A 60 0.50 -8.92 -1.54
N VAL A 61 0.22 -7.73 -1.01
CA VAL A 61 1.05 -7.15 0.05
C VAL A 61 0.28 -7.21 1.36
N LEU A 62 0.96 -7.61 2.42
CA LEU A 62 0.41 -7.59 3.77
C LEU A 62 0.94 -6.36 4.49
N PHE A 63 0.05 -5.68 5.20
CA PHE A 63 0.45 -4.60 6.07
C PHE A 63 0.70 -5.16 7.46
N ILE A 64 1.82 -4.82 8.03
CA ILE A 64 2.23 -5.29 9.35
C ILE A 64 2.09 -4.14 10.31
N ASP A 65 1.17 -4.28 11.27
CA ASP A 65 0.95 -3.22 12.24
C ASP A 65 2.09 -3.19 13.25
N GLU A 66 2.23 -2.04 13.90
CA GLU A 66 3.20 -1.89 14.96
C GLU A 66 2.85 -2.85 16.09
N ASN A 67 3.79 -3.69 16.46
CA ASN A 67 3.53 -4.66 17.54
C ASN A 67 4.81 -4.90 18.32
N GLY A 68 5.61 -3.87 18.47
CA GLY A 68 6.87 -3.98 19.18
C GLY A 68 8.05 -4.10 18.25
N GLY A 69 7.80 -4.43 16.99
CA GLY A 69 8.87 -4.58 16.01
C GLY A 69 8.83 -3.56 14.90
N GLY A 70 7.91 -2.61 15.01
CA GLY A 70 7.75 -1.61 13.99
C GLY A 70 6.74 -2.02 12.92
N SER A 71 6.09 -1.03 12.32
CA SER A 71 5.15 -1.31 11.25
C SER A 71 5.92 -1.57 9.96
N GLY A 72 5.29 -2.28 9.04
CA GLY A 72 5.96 -2.58 7.77
C GLY A 72 5.02 -3.20 6.77
N VAL A 73 5.60 -3.74 5.72
CA VAL A 73 4.85 -4.44 4.67
C VAL A 73 5.72 -5.58 4.17
N ARG A 74 5.06 -6.60 3.62
CA ARG A 74 5.78 -7.65 2.92
C ARG A 74 4.86 -8.31 1.92
N LEU A 75 5.46 -8.97 0.95
CA LEU A 75 4.68 -9.73 -0.01
C LEU A 75 4.06 -10.92 0.71
N ARG A 76 2.78 -11.18 0.43
CA ARG A 76 2.05 -12.16 1.18
C ARG A 76 2.59 -13.56 0.99
N LYS A 77 2.80 -13.99 -0.22
CA LYS A 77 3.29 -15.30 -0.43
C LYS A 77 3.78 -15.41 -1.78
N ARG A 78 4.93 -15.94 -1.97
CA ARG A 78 5.35 -16.02 -3.23
C ARG A 78 5.14 -17.31 -3.76
N SER A 79 4.91 -18.08 -3.27
CA SER A 79 4.84 -19.28 -3.77
C SER A 79 4.06 -19.51 -4.87
N LYS A 80 3.81 -19.33 -5.15
CA LYS A 80 3.19 -19.63 -6.08
C LYS A 80 3.54 -19.39 -7.22
N GLN A 81 4.08 -19.20 -7.14
CA GLN A 81 4.45 -18.96 -8.09
C GLN A 81 5.11 -19.49 -8.75
N ARG A 82 5.17 -19.69 -8.51
CA ARG A 82 5.69 -20.12 -9.20
C ARG A 82 5.97 -21.03 -9.41
N SER A 83 5.84 -21.36 -9.05
CA SER A 83 6.13 -22.15 -9.27
C SER A 83 6.32 -22.93 -9.90
N ARG A 84 6.50 -22.92 -9.84
CA ARG A 84 6.76 -23.51 -10.49
C ARG A 84 7.02 -24.09 -10.99
N LYS A 85 7.05 -24.06 -10.77
CA LYS A 85 7.24 -24.57 -11.34
C LYS A 85 7.48 -24.91 -11.74
#